data_393c0960389c0421ac4cd409d4d542c9
#
_entry.id   393c0960389c0421ac4cd409d4d542c9
#
_cell.length_a   1.000
_cell.length_b   1.000
_cell.length_c   1.000
_cell.angle_alpha   90.00
_cell.angle_beta   90.00
_cell.angle_gamma   90.00
#
_symmetry.space_group_name_H-M   'P 1'
#
loop_
_entity.id
_entity.type
_entity.pdbx_description
1 polymer ?
#
loop_
_entity_poly.entity_id
_entity_poly.type
_entity_poly.pdbx_seq_one_letter_code
_entity_poly.pdbx_strand_id
1 'polypeptide(L)'
;RDFPTIPRSPETLTISGSGCDTFDPVPLFIDFPLKIAACFGEAEYKSKRNVTNTRVSLEFLMTPLSADLLTDCLAQLDRTHQDGTITDHSVATMRTWLTEARYSEFAEPLANLIQRAKSDKDIWKSLDDAYWTVIPFGTGGRRGKMFPVGSNAINDRTIGESAQGLAEYVTETCHAEGEPSCTIAYDTRHRSEHFAKLCSEVLLAAGFKIFFLRGFRSTPELSYAVRYTKSTCGIMVTASHNPPSDNAVKVYWAGGVQVLPPH
;
A
#
# COMPACT_ATOMS: atom_id res chain seq x y z
N ARG A 1 -26.37 -22.92 37.73
CA ARG A 1 -26.29 -23.54 36.39
C ARG A 1 -24.81 -23.71 36.11
N ASP A 2 -24.36 -24.97 36.20
CA ASP A 2 -22.95 -25.35 36.14
C ASP A 2 -22.47 -25.31 34.70
N PHE A 3 -21.34 -24.66 34.49
CA PHE A 3 -20.61 -24.71 33.19
C PHE A 3 -19.73 -25.98 33.20
N PRO A 4 -19.69 -26.74 32.09
CA PRO A 4 -18.85 -27.92 32.03
C PRO A 4 -17.37 -27.52 32.00
N THR A 5 -16.58 -28.18 32.88
CA THR A 5 -15.13 -28.09 32.94
C THR A 5 -14.49 -28.76 31.73
N ILE A 6 -13.63 -28.03 31.03
CA ILE A 6 -12.83 -28.54 29.90
C ILE A 6 -11.62 -29.31 30.47
N PRO A 7 -11.39 -30.56 30.08
CA PRO A 7 -10.22 -31.34 30.55
C PRO A 7 -8.93 -30.79 29.91
N ARG A 8 -7.92 -30.61 30.78
CA ARG A 8 -6.53 -30.32 30.37
C ARG A 8 -5.81 -31.62 30.07
N SER A 9 -5.61 -31.96 28.81
CA SER A 9 -4.53 -32.85 28.38
C SER A 9 -4.06 -32.48 26.97
N PRO A 10 -2.78 -32.50 26.67
CA PRO A 10 -2.25 -32.18 25.36
C PRO A 10 -2.34 -33.43 24.49
N GLU A 11 -3.47 -33.65 23.86
CA GLU A 11 -3.54 -34.62 22.77
C GLU A 11 -3.22 -33.93 21.46
N THR A 12 -2.20 -34.45 20.81
CA THR A 12 -1.78 -34.10 19.46
C THR A 12 -2.94 -34.33 18.50
N LEU A 13 -3.63 -33.28 18.11
CA LEU A 13 -4.72 -33.37 17.13
C LEU A 13 -4.11 -33.54 15.75
N THR A 14 -3.99 -34.78 15.30
CA THR A 14 -3.71 -35.11 13.88
C THR A 14 -5.01 -34.90 13.13
N ILE A 15 -5.17 -33.78 12.44
CA ILE A 15 -6.30 -33.56 11.55
C ILE A 15 -5.96 -34.21 10.19
N SER A 16 -6.41 -35.44 10.00
CA SER A 16 -6.58 -36.04 8.68
C SER A 16 -7.96 -35.66 8.18
N GLY A 17 -8.04 -34.60 7.39
CA GLY A 17 -9.27 -34.09 6.79
C GLY A 17 -8.96 -33.62 5.38
N SER A 18 -9.42 -34.38 4.40
CA SER A 18 -9.47 -33.98 2.99
C SER A 18 -10.27 -32.70 2.82
N GLY A 19 -9.63 -31.61 2.36
CA GLY A 19 -10.34 -30.43 1.87
C GLY A 19 -10.06 -29.10 2.55
N CYS A 20 -8.88 -28.90 3.13
CA CYS A 20 -8.42 -27.57 3.52
C CYS A 20 -7.02 -27.37 2.94
N ASP A 21 -6.98 -26.97 1.68
CA ASP A 21 -5.76 -26.57 0.98
C ASP A 21 -5.29 -25.23 1.57
N THR A 22 -4.43 -25.22 2.54
CA THR A 22 -2.99 -25.28 2.56
C THR A 22 -2.35 -23.92 2.67
N PHE A 23 -1.66 -23.75 3.78
CA PHE A 23 -0.53 -22.84 3.90
C PHE A 23 0.63 -23.39 3.07
N ASP A 24 0.58 -23.25 1.75
CA ASP A 24 1.76 -23.39 0.92
C ASP A 24 2.51 -22.06 0.92
N PRO A 25 3.75 -22.02 1.43
CA PRO A 25 4.64 -20.90 1.18
C PRO A 25 5.04 -20.97 -0.29
N VAL A 26 4.31 -20.27 -1.14
CA VAL A 26 4.72 -20.11 -2.54
C VAL A 26 5.91 -19.15 -2.53
N PRO A 27 7.09 -19.56 -2.99
CA PRO A 27 8.07 -18.60 -3.44
C PRO A 27 7.44 -17.89 -4.63
N LEU A 28 6.95 -16.68 -4.40
CA LEU A 28 6.44 -15.82 -5.45
C LEU A 28 7.65 -15.40 -6.29
N PHE A 29 8.00 -16.19 -7.31
CA PHE A 29 8.76 -15.70 -8.45
C PHE A 29 7.79 -14.83 -9.24
N ILE A 30 7.70 -13.57 -8.86
CA ILE A 30 7.05 -12.55 -9.66
C ILE A 30 8.14 -12.04 -10.59
N ASP A 31 7.92 -12.20 -11.91
CA ASP A 31 8.56 -11.33 -12.89
C ASP A 31 8.19 -9.91 -12.51
N PHE A 32 9.15 -9.20 -11.96
CA PHE A 32 9.02 -7.85 -11.46
C PHE A 32 8.53 -6.92 -12.58
N PRO A 33 7.39 -6.28 -12.47
CA PRO A 33 7.18 -5.08 -13.24
C PRO A 33 8.09 -4.02 -12.62
N LEU A 34 9.18 -3.70 -13.32
CA LEU A 34 10.19 -2.67 -13.03
C LEU A 34 9.63 -1.26 -12.69
N LYS A 35 8.31 -1.13 -12.63
CA LYS A 35 7.58 0.12 -12.38
C LYS A 35 7.71 0.67 -10.97
N ILE A 36 7.97 -0.17 -9.96
CA ILE A 36 7.94 0.27 -8.56
C ILE A 36 9.25 0.88 -8.10
N ALA A 37 10.40 0.45 -8.66
CA ALA A 37 11.71 1.02 -8.31
C ALA A 37 11.84 2.51 -8.65
N ALA A 38 11.10 3.00 -9.64
CA ALA A 38 11.13 4.40 -10.04
C ALA A 38 10.40 5.35 -9.06
N CYS A 39 9.50 4.83 -8.21
CA CYS A 39 8.71 5.64 -7.27
C CYS A 39 9.48 6.03 -6.01
N PHE A 40 10.56 5.34 -5.66
CA PHE A 40 11.20 5.45 -4.33
C PHE A 40 12.68 5.86 -4.33
N GLY A 41 13.23 6.33 -5.43
CA GLY A 41 14.64 6.72 -5.53
C GLY A 41 15.59 5.52 -5.68
N GLU A 42 16.87 5.77 -5.97
CA GLU A 42 17.88 4.75 -6.22
C GLU A 42 18.06 3.83 -5.00
N ALA A 43 17.42 2.66 -5.02
CA ALA A 43 17.73 1.58 -4.11
C ALA A 43 18.78 0.68 -4.76
N GLU A 44 20.01 0.64 -4.23
CA GLU A 44 21.00 -0.34 -4.62
C GLU A 44 20.57 -1.74 -4.17
N TYR A 45 20.08 -2.54 -5.11
CA TYR A 45 19.76 -3.93 -4.88
C TYR A 45 21.07 -4.76 -4.85
N LYS A 46 21.50 -5.17 -3.66
CA LYS A 46 22.56 -6.18 -3.49
C LYS A 46 21.96 -7.57 -3.44
N SER A 47 21.78 -8.20 -4.59
CA SER A 47 21.52 -9.64 -4.65
C SER A 47 22.77 -10.43 -4.22
N LYS A 48 22.65 -11.29 -3.18
CA LYS A 48 23.72 -12.20 -2.72
C LYS A 48 23.91 -13.44 -3.62
N ARG A 49 23.42 -13.47 -4.82
CA ARG A 49 23.74 -14.51 -5.82
C ARG A 49 24.49 -13.87 -6.98
N ASN A 50 25.67 -14.43 -7.30
CA ASN A 50 26.54 -14.07 -8.42
C ASN A 50 25.72 -13.85 -9.71
N VAL A 51 25.26 -12.65 -9.93
CA VAL A 51 24.79 -12.16 -11.22
C VAL A 51 25.60 -10.91 -11.50
N THR A 52 26.34 -10.96 -12.59
CA THR A 52 27.12 -9.87 -13.17
C THR A 52 26.39 -8.53 -13.03
N ASN A 53 27.12 -7.53 -12.55
CA ASN A 53 26.71 -6.12 -12.47
C ASN A 53 26.21 -5.63 -13.84
N THR A 54 24.99 -5.93 -14.19
CA THR A 54 24.31 -5.26 -15.29
C THR A 54 23.63 -4.04 -14.68
N ARG A 55 24.31 -2.91 -14.79
CA ARG A 55 23.72 -1.59 -14.53
C ARG A 55 22.66 -1.39 -15.61
N VAL A 56 21.44 -1.85 -15.33
CA VAL A 56 20.29 -1.52 -16.18
C VAL A 56 19.95 -0.08 -15.84
N SER A 57 20.37 0.84 -16.68
CA SER A 57 19.84 2.20 -16.69
C SER A 57 18.38 2.10 -17.11
N LEU A 58 17.52 2.03 -16.12
CA LEU A 58 16.06 2.07 -16.30
C LEU A 58 15.64 3.52 -16.60
N GLU A 59 15.99 4.00 -17.78
CA GLU A 59 15.19 5.03 -18.44
C GLU A 59 13.87 4.37 -18.84
N PHE A 60 12.99 4.19 -17.85
CA PHE A 60 11.60 3.88 -18.13
C PHE A 60 11.05 5.11 -18.84
N LEU A 61 10.77 4.98 -20.14
CA LEU A 61 10.12 5.97 -20.99
C LEU A 61 8.69 6.21 -20.46
N MET A 62 8.56 6.84 -19.29
CA MET A 62 7.34 7.51 -18.91
C MET A 62 7.24 8.70 -19.85
N THR A 63 6.26 8.70 -20.72
CA THR A 63 6.03 9.84 -21.62
C THR A 63 5.64 11.03 -20.75
N PRO A 64 6.47 12.06 -20.64
CA PRO A 64 6.08 13.24 -19.86
C PRO A 64 4.82 13.84 -20.46
N LEU A 65 4.01 14.49 -19.62
CA LEU A 65 2.87 15.25 -20.12
C LEU A 65 3.34 16.20 -21.24
N SER A 66 2.55 16.33 -22.31
CA SER A 66 2.87 17.35 -23.31
C SER A 66 2.89 18.74 -22.66
N ALA A 67 3.81 19.59 -23.11
CA ALA A 67 3.95 20.94 -22.55
C ALA A 67 2.63 21.73 -22.59
N ASP A 68 1.84 21.55 -23.65
CA ASP A 68 0.54 22.20 -23.82
C ASP A 68 -0.47 21.71 -22.78
N LEU A 69 -0.55 20.38 -22.54
CA LEU A 69 -1.46 19.81 -21.56
C LEU A 69 -1.07 20.22 -20.13
N LEU A 70 0.23 20.21 -19.81
CA LEU A 70 0.71 20.67 -18.51
C LEU A 70 0.37 22.14 -18.29
N THR A 71 0.64 23.01 -19.28
CA THR A 71 0.34 24.45 -19.20
C THR A 71 -1.15 24.68 -19.00
N ASP A 72 -2.01 23.99 -19.75
CA ASP A 72 -3.46 24.09 -19.58
C ASP A 72 -3.94 23.61 -18.21
N CYS A 73 -3.42 22.48 -17.71
CA CYS A 73 -3.75 22.01 -16.36
C CYS A 73 -3.36 23.03 -15.28
N LEU A 74 -2.16 23.60 -15.36
CA LEU A 74 -1.70 24.62 -14.42
C LEU A 74 -2.58 25.87 -14.46
N ALA A 75 -2.97 26.34 -15.65
CA ALA A 75 -3.87 27.46 -15.81
C ALA A 75 -5.29 27.19 -15.25
N GLN A 76 -5.76 25.93 -15.35
CA GLN A 76 -7.05 25.53 -14.75
C GLN A 76 -6.96 25.51 -13.22
N LEU A 77 -5.87 25.02 -12.64
CA LEU A 77 -5.65 25.06 -11.20
C LEU A 77 -5.69 26.50 -10.66
N ASP A 78 -5.01 27.43 -11.36
CA ASP A 78 -5.00 28.84 -10.94
C ASP A 78 -6.38 29.49 -10.96
N ARG A 79 -7.14 29.27 -12.04
CA ARG A 79 -8.51 29.78 -12.16
C ARG A 79 -9.42 29.24 -11.08
N THR A 80 -9.40 27.92 -10.87
CA THR A 80 -10.27 27.24 -9.90
C THR A 80 -9.92 27.63 -8.46
N HIS A 81 -8.65 27.88 -8.20
CA HIS A 81 -8.20 28.42 -6.92
C HIS A 81 -8.67 29.87 -6.70
N GLN A 82 -8.54 30.74 -7.71
CA GLN A 82 -9.01 32.14 -7.64
C GLN A 82 -10.53 32.23 -7.40
N ASP A 83 -11.28 31.26 -7.94
CA ASP A 83 -12.72 31.14 -7.71
C ASP A 83 -13.09 30.59 -6.32
N GLY A 84 -12.09 30.22 -5.50
CA GLY A 84 -12.27 29.66 -4.14
C GLY A 84 -12.85 28.25 -4.10
N THR A 85 -12.80 27.52 -5.22
CA THR A 85 -13.34 26.14 -5.32
C THR A 85 -12.41 25.09 -4.72
N ILE A 86 -11.10 25.33 -4.74
CA ILE A 86 -10.06 24.44 -4.20
C ILE A 86 -9.13 25.19 -3.26
N THR A 87 -8.60 24.48 -2.27
CA THR A 87 -7.76 25.06 -1.21
C THR A 87 -6.33 25.33 -1.67
N ASP A 88 -5.62 26.25 -0.98
CA ASP A 88 -4.20 26.56 -1.23
C ASP A 88 -3.32 25.32 -1.22
N HIS A 89 -3.56 24.42 -0.23
CA HIS A 89 -2.80 23.19 -0.09
C HIS A 89 -3.03 22.25 -1.28
N SER A 90 -4.27 22.10 -1.72
CA SER A 90 -4.62 21.27 -2.88
C SER A 90 -3.94 21.75 -4.15
N VAL A 91 -3.95 23.06 -4.41
CA VAL A 91 -3.26 23.65 -5.58
C VAL A 91 -1.78 23.34 -5.55
N ALA A 92 -1.12 23.63 -4.42
CA ALA A 92 0.32 23.41 -4.27
C ALA A 92 0.68 21.95 -4.48
N THR A 93 -0.10 21.03 -3.87
CA THR A 93 0.13 19.59 -3.95
C THR A 93 -0.14 19.05 -5.37
N MET A 94 -1.23 19.46 -6.03
CA MET A 94 -1.52 19.04 -7.41
C MET A 94 -0.46 19.55 -8.39
N ARG A 95 0.07 20.78 -8.21
CA ARG A 95 1.21 21.27 -9.00
C ARG A 95 2.43 20.38 -8.85
N THR A 96 2.78 20.04 -7.62
CA THR A 96 3.88 19.11 -7.31
C THR A 96 3.69 17.77 -8.04
N TRP A 97 2.49 17.22 -8.01
CA TRP A 97 2.18 15.94 -8.67
C TRP A 97 2.21 16.00 -10.20
N LEU A 98 1.97 17.17 -10.80
CA LEU A 98 2.07 17.36 -12.25
C LEU A 98 3.49 17.58 -12.73
N THR A 99 4.40 18.09 -11.87
CA THR A 99 5.70 18.61 -12.31
C THR A 99 6.90 17.83 -11.81
N GLU A 100 6.81 17.17 -10.65
CA GLU A 100 7.94 16.44 -10.09
C GLU A 100 8.04 15.01 -10.61
N ALA A 101 9.26 14.60 -10.96
CA ALA A 101 9.54 13.29 -11.55
C ALA A 101 9.05 12.10 -10.70
N ARG A 102 9.10 12.22 -9.36
CA ARG A 102 8.62 11.18 -8.43
C ARG A 102 7.10 10.92 -8.49
N TYR A 103 6.34 11.78 -9.16
CA TYR A 103 4.90 11.64 -9.36
C TYR A 103 4.53 11.41 -10.84
N SER A 104 5.50 11.20 -11.72
CA SER A 104 5.28 11.08 -13.17
C SER A 104 4.22 10.04 -13.55
N GLU A 105 4.14 8.92 -12.81
CA GLU A 105 3.14 7.86 -13.01
C GLU A 105 1.71 8.35 -12.74
N PHE A 106 1.55 9.34 -11.87
CA PHE A 106 0.25 9.90 -11.46
C PHE A 106 -0.10 11.20 -12.20
N ALA A 107 0.84 11.79 -12.94
CA ALA A 107 0.66 13.07 -13.61
C ALA A 107 -0.40 13.00 -14.70
N GLU A 108 -0.39 11.97 -15.55
CA GLU A 108 -1.39 11.79 -16.61
C GLU A 108 -2.80 11.49 -16.05
N PRO A 109 -3.00 10.56 -15.09
CA PRO A 109 -4.28 10.39 -14.41
C PRO A 109 -4.82 11.67 -13.78
N LEU A 110 -3.96 12.49 -13.14
CA LEU A 110 -4.35 13.76 -12.57
C LEU A 110 -4.75 14.77 -13.67
N ALA A 111 -3.94 14.90 -14.72
CA ALA A 111 -4.24 15.80 -15.83
C ALA A 111 -5.60 15.45 -16.49
N ASN A 112 -5.87 14.17 -16.70
CA ASN A 112 -7.15 13.70 -17.24
C ASN A 112 -8.35 14.08 -16.35
N LEU A 113 -8.20 14.01 -15.02
CA LEU A 113 -9.24 14.45 -14.08
C LEU A 113 -9.44 15.97 -14.15
N ILE A 114 -8.37 16.76 -14.21
CA ILE A 114 -8.43 18.23 -14.36
C ILE A 114 -9.14 18.59 -15.69
N GLN A 115 -8.84 17.91 -16.79
CA GLN A 115 -9.53 18.16 -18.07
C GLN A 115 -11.03 17.86 -18.00
N ARG A 116 -11.40 16.75 -17.36
CA ARG A 116 -12.82 16.40 -17.15
C ARG A 116 -13.54 17.38 -16.22
N ALA A 117 -12.84 17.94 -15.24
CA ALA A 117 -13.39 18.92 -14.32
C ALA A 117 -13.83 20.23 -14.99
N LYS A 118 -13.42 20.50 -16.24
CA LYS A 118 -13.92 21.64 -17.05
C LYS A 118 -15.41 21.52 -17.37
N SER A 119 -15.91 20.29 -17.54
CA SER A 119 -17.32 20.01 -17.84
C SER A 119 -18.11 19.51 -16.64
N ASP A 120 -17.44 18.96 -15.63
CA ASP A 120 -18.04 18.39 -14.41
C ASP A 120 -17.38 18.99 -13.17
N LYS A 121 -18.04 19.99 -12.58
CA LYS A 121 -17.51 20.71 -11.41
C LYS A 121 -17.40 19.87 -10.14
N ASP A 122 -18.13 18.76 -10.03
CA ASP A 122 -18.07 17.88 -8.87
C ASP A 122 -16.70 17.16 -8.78
N ILE A 123 -16.00 17.05 -9.90
CA ILE A 123 -14.63 16.53 -9.92
C ILE A 123 -13.67 17.44 -9.15
N TRP A 124 -13.83 18.77 -9.20
CA TRP A 124 -12.99 19.70 -8.43
C TRP A 124 -13.11 19.47 -6.93
N LYS A 125 -14.33 19.23 -6.43
CA LYS A 125 -14.53 18.89 -5.03
C LYS A 125 -13.84 17.57 -4.67
N SER A 126 -13.93 16.58 -5.56
CA SER A 126 -13.26 15.28 -5.34
C SER A 126 -11.74 15.42 -5.38
N LEU A 127 -11.19 16.29 -6.22
CA LEU A 127 -9.76 16.62 -6.26
C LEU A 127 -9.33 17.37 -5.01
N ASP A 128 -10.09 18.37 -4.57
CA ASP A 128 -9.77 19.08 -3.32
C ASP A 128 -9.77 18.13 -2.13
N ASP A 129 -10.81 17.30 -1.98
CA ASP A 129 -10.88 16.25 -0.95
C ASP A 129 -9.68 15.30 -0.97
N ALA A 130 -9.14 15.00 -2.16
CA ALA A 130 -8.01 14.08 -2.34
C ALA A 130 -6.64 14.73 -2.08
N TYR A 131 -6.54 16.06 -2.11
CA TYR A 131 -5.26 16.76 -2.06
C TYR A 131 -5.10 17.76 -0.91
N TRP A 132 -6.17 18.12 -0.16
CA TRP A 132 -6.12 19.17 0.86
C TRP A 132 -5.19 18.84 2.04
N THR A 133 -4.81 17.58 2.23
CA THR A 133 -3.89 17.12 3.28
C THR A 133 -3.21 15.82 2.87
N VAL A 134 -2.31 15.33 3.73
CA VAL A 134 -1.76 13.97 3.61
C VAL A 134 -2.53 13.06 4.54
N ILE A 135 -3.05 11.95 4.01
CA ILE A 135 -3.76 10.94 4.81
C ILE A 135 -2.85 10.43 5.94
N PRO A 136 -3.24 10.61 7.20
CA PRO A 136 -2.38 10.24 8.32
C PRO A 136 -2.27 8.72 8.45
N PHE A 137 -1.10 8.25 8.90
CA PHE A 137 -0.97 6.94 9.47
C PHE A 137 -1.53 6.99 10.89
N GLY A 138 -2.82 6.72 11.02
CA GLY A 138 -3.52 6.75 12.31
C GLY A 138 -3.18 5.54 13.19
N THR A 139 -4.10 5.15 14.06
CA THR A 139 -3.93 3.98 14.92
C THR A 139 -3.75 2.71 14.10
N GLY A 140 -2.48 2.34 13.89
CA GLY A 140 -2.06 1.10 13.22
C GLY A 140 -2.40 1.01 11.73
N GLY A 141 -2.51 2.14 11.01
CA GLY A 141 -2.67 2.10 9.57
C GLY A 141 -3.26 3.37 8.94
N ARG A 142 -3.31 3.39 7.61
CA ARG A 142 -3.99 4.42 6.79
C ARG A 142 -5.34 3.90 6.34
N ARG A 143 -6.39 4.71 6.48
CA ARG A 143 -7.76 4.38 6.05
C ARG A 143 -8.45 5.61 5.47
N GLY A 144 -9.14 5.43 4.35
CA GLY A 144 -9.89 6.50 3.71
C GLY A 144 -10.58 6.04 2.43
N LYS A 145 -11.17 7.01 1.75
CA LYS A 145 -11.83 6.83 0.46
C LYS A 145 -10.79 6.48 -0.61
N MET A 146 -11.10 5.51 -1.45
CA MET A 146 -10.29 5.22 -2.64
C MET A 146 -10.50 6.29 -3.70
N PHE A 147 -9.41 6.86 -4.19
CA PHE A 147 -9.39 7.78 -5.31
C PHE A 147 -8.08 7.61 -6.08
N PRO A 148 -8.06 7.64 -7.42
CA PRO A 148 -6.90 7.19 -8.21
C PRO A 148 -5.63 8.01 -7.99
N VAL A 149 -5.76 9.24 -7.52
CA VAL A 149 -4.68 10.18 -7.24
C VAL A 149 -4.91 10.90 -5.92
N GLY A 150 -3.89 11.61 -5.42
CA GLY A 150 -4.00 12.44 -4.23
C GLY A 150 -3.37 11.86 -2.98
N SER A 151 -2.88 12.77 -2.14
CA SER A 151 -2.18 12.46 -0.90
C SER A 151 -3.12 12.11 0.26
N ASN A 152 -4.40 12.51 0.17
CA ASN A 152 -5.44 12.25 1.18
C ASN A 152 -6.42 11.14 0.75
N ALA A 153 -6.00 10.24 -0.10
CA ALA A 153 -6.83 9.14 -0.60
C ALA A 153 -6.09 7.81 -0.49
N ILE A 154 -6.83 6.72 -0.53
CA ILE A 154 -6.26 5.38 -0.67
C ILE A 154 -6.09 5.08 -2.16
N ASN A 155 -4.85 4.95 -2.57
CA ASN A 155 -4.42 4.63 -3.94
C ASN A 155 -3.06 3.93 -3.93
N ASP A 156 -2.53 3.61 -5.11
CA ASP A 156 -1.27 2.87 -5.23
C ASP A 156 -0.11 3.63 -4.58
N ARG A 157 -0.07 4.97 -4.69
CA ARG A 157 0.97 5.79 -4.05
C ARG A 157 0.92 5.70 -2.52
N THR A 158 -0.23 5.97 -1.91
CA THR A 158 -0.36 6.03 -0.45
C THR A 158 -0.26 4.65 0.22
N ILE A 159 -0.66 3.59 -0.48
CA ILE A 159 -0.45 2.19 -0.05
C ILE A 159 1.04 1.82 -0.15
N GLY A 160 1.69 2.13 -1.28
CA GLY A 160 3.12 1.87 -1.47
C GLY A 160 3.98 2.61 -0.44
N GLU A 161 3.69 3.89 -0.17
CA GLU A 161 4.34 4.67 0.89
C GLU A 161 4.18 4.03 2.28
N SER A 162 2.99 3.46 2.56
CA SER A 162 2.76 2.78 3.84
C SER A 162 3.58 1.50 3.99
N ALA A 163 3.71 0.74 2.89
CA ALA A 163 4.54 -0.46 2.88
C ALA A 163 6.03 -0.12 2.99
N GLN A 164 6.49 0.92 2.29
CA GLN A 164 7.87 1.41 2.35
C GLN A 164 8.22 1.91 3.75
N GLY A 165 7.37 2.77 4.34
CA GLY A 165 7.58 3.27 5.70
C GLY A 165 7.59 2.15 6.75
N LEU A 166 6.78 1.10 6.56
CA LEU A 166 6.85 -0.10 7.40
C LEU A 166 8.19 -0.83 7.25
N ALA A 167 8.67 -1.00 6.01
CA ALA A 167 9.94 -1.65 5.75
C ALA A 167 11.11 -0.93 6.42
N GLU A 168 11.17 0.39 6.26
CA GLU A 168 12.18 1.25 6.88
C GLU A 168 12.12 1.15 8.41
N TYR A 169 10.92 1.31 8.99
CA TYR A 169 10.72 1.25 10.43
C TYR A 169 11.10 -0.10 11.04
N VAL A 170 10.72 -1.21 10.39
CA VAL A 170 11.11 -2.56 10.85
C VAL A 170 12.61 -2.75 10.75
N THR A 171 13.26 -2.28 9.69
CA THR A 171 14.70 -2.40 9.51
C THR A 171 15.47 -1.62 10.57
N GLU A 172 14.98 -0.44 10.95
CA GLU A 172 15.62 0.42 11.95
C GLU A 172 15.38 -0.05 13.39
N THR A 173 14.18 -0.59 13.69
CA THR A 173 13.77 -0.88 15.07
C THR A 173 13.86 -2.34 15.45
N CYS A 174 13.70 -3.25 14.50
CA CYS A 174 13.77 -4.68 14.76
C CYS A 174 15.16 -5.21 14.46
N HIS A 175 16.03 -5.26 15.50
CA HIS A 175 17.32 -5.94 15.45
C HIS A 175 17.14 -7.47 15.52
N ALA A 176 16.13 -8.03 14.86
CA ALA A 176 15.90 -9.46 14.81
C ALA A 176 17.07 -10.16 14.12
N GLU A 177 17.58 -11.23 14.72
CA GLU A 177 18.51 -12.13 14.04
C GLU A 177 17.79 -12.77 12.85
N GLY A 178 18.21 -12.44 11.62
CA GLY A 178 17.70 -13.03 10.39
C GLY A 178 17.00 -12.06 9.44
N GLU A 179 16.46 -12.62 8.37
CA GLU A 179 15.74 -11.90 7.32
C GLU A 179 14.37 -11.44 7.84
N PRO A 180 14.02 -10.13 7.73
CA PRO A 180 12.72 -9.66 8.15
C PRO A 180 11.62 -10.32 7.31
N SER A 181 10.44 -10.50 7.91
CA SER A 181 9.34 -11.18 7.23
C SER A 181 8.00 -10.51 7.52
N CYS A 182 7.08 -10.59 6.55
CA CYS A 182 5.75 -10.03 6.67
C CYS A 182 4.69 -11.03 6.20
N THR A 183 3.63 -11.19 6.99
CA THR A 183 2.43 -11.93 6.58
C THR A 183 1.39 -10.94 6.06
N ILE A 184 0.85 -11.19 4.87
CA ILE A 184 -0.08 -10.27 4.19
C ILE A 184 -1.39 -10.97 3.88
N ALA A 185 -2.50 -10.29 4.21
CA ALA A 185 -3.86 -10.74 3.92
C ALA A 185 -4.74 -9.57 3.45
N TYR A 186 -5.86 -9.89 2.82
CA TYR A 186 -6.80 -8.93 2.29
C TYR A 186 -8.24 -9.44 2.36
N ASP A 187 -9.20 -8.52 2.41
CA ASP A 187 -10.62 -8.81 2.42
C ASP A 187 -11.27 -8.73 1.02
N THR A 188 -12.60 -8.79 0.97
CA THR A 188 -13.40 -8.80 -0.26
C THR A 188 -13.61 -7.42 -0.89
N ARG A 189 -13.05 -6.34 -0.34
CA ARG A 189 -13.24 -4.98 -0.85
C ARG A 189 -12.60 -4.79 -2.21
N HIS A 190 -13.14 -3.84 -2.96
CA HIS A 190 -12.54 -3.41 -4.22
C HIS A 190 -11.07 -3.07 -4.03
N ARG A 191 -10.22 -3.57 -4.93
CA ARG A 191 -8.76 -3.39 -4.94
C ARG A 191 -7.98 -3.95 -3.73
N SER A 192 -8.61 -4.62 -2.75
CA SER A 192 -7.89 -5.17 -1.60
C SER A 192 -6.79 -6.15 -2.02
N GLU A 193 -7.06 -7.05 -2.96
CA GLU A 193 -6.04 -7.96 -3.50
C GLU A 193 -4.91 -7.21 -4.22
N HIS A 194 -5.25 -6.22 -5.04
CA HIS A 194 -4.26 -5.40 -5.74
C HIS A 194 -3.34 -4.66 -4.75
N PHE A 195 -3.91 -4.01 -3.75
CA PHE A 195 -3.12 -3.31 -2.72
C PHE A 195 -2.27 -4.26 -1.87
N ALA A 196 -2.76 -5.46 -1.58
CA ALA A 196 -1.99 -6.48 -0.87
C ALA A 196 -0.78 -6.96 -1.70
N LYS A 197 -0.96 -7.16 -3.01
CA LYS A 197 0.13 -7.47 -3.94
C LYS A 197 1.15 -6.34 -4.02
N LEU A 198 0.70 -5.08 -4.14
CA LEU A 198 1.56 -3.91 -4.12
C LEU A 198 2.41 -3.83 -2.83
N CYS A 199 1.79 -4.03 -1.65
CA CYS A 199 2.53 -4.11 -0.40
C CYS A 199 3.59 -5.23 -0.43
N SER A 200 3.24 -6.40 -0.99
CA SER A 200 4.18 -7.52 -1.11
C SER A 200 5.37 -7.18 -1.97
N GLU A 201 5.16 -6.51 -3.10
CA GLU A 201 6.19 -6.11 -4.05
C GLU A 201 7.17 -5.12 -3.42
N VAL A 202 6.65 -4.10 -2.73
CA VAL A 202 7.47 -3.11 -2.02
C VAL A 202 8.32 -3.76 -0.93
N LEU A 203 7.73 -4.63 -0.11
CA LEU A 203 8.43 -5.31 0.96
C LEU A 203 9.45 -6.33 0.44
N LEU A 204 9.16 -7.06 -0.65
CA LEU A 204 10.12 -7.94 -1.30
C LEU A 204 11.33 -7.15 -1.82
N ALA A 205 11.10 -5.98 -2.43
CA ALA A 205 12.18 -5.09 -2.88
C ALA A 205 13.03 -4.58 -1.71
N ALA A 206 12.44 -4.39 -0.53
CA ALA A 206 13.14 -4.05 0.71
C ALA A 206 13.82 -5.26 1.40
N GLY A 207 13.80 -6.45 0.80
CA GLY A 207 14.48 -7.65 1.32
C GLY A 207 13.69 -8.45 2.35
N PHE A 208 12.38 -8.28 2.41
CA PHE A 208 11.52 -9.06 3.30
C PHE A 208 11.14 -10.41 2.69
N LYS A 209 11.05 -11.43 3.52
CA LYS A 209 10.34 -12.67 3.18
C LYS A 209 8.84 -12.46 3.34
N ILE A 210 8.04 -12.84 2.33
CA ILE A 210 6.60 -12.64 2.32
C ILE A 210 5.84 -13.96 2.48
N PHE A 211 4.86 -13.96 3.41
CA PHE A 211 3.84 -14.99 3.56
C PHE A 211 2.51 -14.42 3.09
N PHE A 212 2.17 -14.63 1.82
CA PHE A 212 0.95 -14.11 1.22
C PHE A 212 -0.21 -15.09 1.39
N LEU A 213 -1.25 -14.70 2.12
CA LEU A 213 -2.44 -15.53 2.33
C LEU A 213 -3.36 -15.41 1.12
N ARG A 214 -3.48 -16.50 0.36
CA ARG A 214 -4.32 -16.54 -0.84
C ARG A 214 -5.81 -16.49 -0.49
N GLY A 215 -6.58 -15.81 -1.36
CA GLY A 215 -8.01 -15.59 -1.19
C GLY A 215 -8.33 -14.58 -0.08
N PHE A 216 -9.61 -14.33 0.08
CA PHE A 216 -10.08 -13.39 1.09
C PHE A 216 -9.91 -13.97 2.49
N ARG A 217 -9.35 -13.15 3.39
CA ARG A 217 -9.08 -13.55 4.78
C ARG A 217 -9.63 -12.53 5.75
N SER A 218 -9.92 -13.02 6.95
CA SER A 218 -10.36 -12.17 8.04
C SER A 218 -9.17 -11.59 8.82
N THR A 219 -9.39 -10.49 9.51
CA THR A 219 -8.39 -9.88 10.39
C THR A 219 -7.89 -10.84 11.48
N PRO A 220 -8.74 -11.65 12.15
CA PRO A 220 -8.27 -12.66 13.10
C PRO A 220 -7.37 -13.74 12.47
N GLU A 221 -7.62 -14.15 11.23
CA GLU A 221 -6.74 -15.09 10.53
C GLU A 221 -5.36 -14.50 10.27
N LEU A 222 -5.28 -13.22 9.85
CA LEU A 222 -3.99 -12.54 9.73
C LEU A 222 -3.26 -12.50 11.08
N SER A 223 -3.92 -12.06 12.14
CA SER A 223 -3.33 -11.98 13.48
C SER A 223 -2.77 -13.33 13.95
N TYR A 224 -3.50 -14.42 13.72
CA TYR A 224 -3.03 -15.77 13.99
C TYR A 224 -1.85 -16.16 13.09
N ALA A 225 -1.96 -15.89 11.77
CA ALA A 225 -0.94 -16.26 10.80
C ALA A 225 0.41 -15.57 11.05
N VAL A 226 0.42 -14.31 11.48
CA VAL A 226 1.64 -13.58 11.89
C VAL A 226 2.39 -14.36 12.98
N ARG A 227 1.67 -14.86 13.99
CA ARG A 227 2.26 -15.68 15.08
C ARG A 227 2.68 -17.06 14.59
N TYR A 228 1.87 -17.69 13.77
CA TYR A 228 2.11 -19.03 13.22
C TYR A 228 3.36 -19.06 12.34
N THR A 229 3.51 -18.10 11.46
CA THR A 229 4.67 -17.95 10.55
C THR A 229 5.88 -17.35 11.26
N LYS A 230 5.73 -16.87 12.52
CA LYS A 230 6.73 -16.11 13.26
C LYS A 230 7.23 -14.90 12.48
N SER A 231 6.34 -14.25 11.73
CA SER A 231 6.68 -13.07 10.95
C SER A 231 7.01 -11.88 11.83
N THR A 232 7.95 -11.04 11.38
CA THR A 232 8.34 -9.80 12.06
C THR A 232 7.18 -8.82 12.16
N CYS A 233 6.35 -8.77 11.09
CA CYS A 233 5.16 -7.92 11.03
C CYS A 233 4.06 -8.56 10.17
N GLY A 234 2.93 -7.88 10.08
CA GLY A 234 1.83 -8.29 9.20
C GLY A 234 1.08 -7.09 8.60
N ILE A 235 0.47 -7.30 7.45
CA ILE A 235 -0.39 -6.31 6.78
C ILE A 235 -1.76 -6.93 6.53
N MET A 236 -2.82 -6.22 6.93
CA MET A 236 -4.20 -6.50 6.56
C MET A 236 -4.78 -5.38 5.71
N VAL A 237 -5.13 -5.68 4.47
CA VAL A 237 -5.80 -4.72 3.59
C VAL A 237 -7.30 -4.83 3.78
N THR A 238 -7.88 -3.91 4.55
CA THR A 238 -9.31 -3.87 4.89
C THR A 238 -9.71 -2.56 5.55
N ALA A 239 -10.81 -1.95 5.11
CA ALA A 239 -11.45 -0.84 5.82
C ALA A 239 -12.57 -1.31 6.79
N SER A 240 -12.60 -2.59 7.18
CA SER A 240 -13.55 -3.15 8.14
C SER A 240 -15.02 -2.95 7.71
N HIS A 241 -15.79 -2.11 8.44
CA HIS A 241 -17.19 -1.81 8.23
C HIS A 241 -17.46 -0.47 7.51
N ASN A 242 -16.42 0.20 7.04
CA ASN A 242 -16.58 1.45 6.27
C ASN A 242 -17.31 1.20 4.95
N PRO A 243 -17.84 2.25 4.31
CA PRO A 243 -18.46 2.13 2.98
C PRO A 243 -17.59 1.39 1.97
N PRO A 244 -18.16 0.78 0.93
CA PRO A 244 -17.42 0.07 -0.13
C PRO A 244 -16.41 0.94 -0.89
N SER A 245 -16.61 2.26 -0.88
CA SER A 245 -15.69 3.26 -1.45
C SER A 245 -14.36 3.37 -0.72
N ASP A 246 -14.30 2.86 0.53
CA ASP A 246 -13.12 2.98 1.37
C ASP A 246 -12.27 1.72 1.33
N ASN A 247 -10.96 1.92 1.53
CA ASN A 247 -10.04 0.84 1.84
C ASN A 247 -9.01 1.30 2.88
N ALA A 248 -8.15 0.39 3.33
CA ALA A 248 -7.12 0.70 4.29
C ALA A 248 -5.98 -0.31 4.24
N VAL A 249 -4.82 0.12 4.70
CA VAL A 249 -3.72 -0.76 5.09
C VAL A 249 -3.58 -0.71 6.61
N LYS A 250 -3.65 -1.87 7.26
CA LYS A 250 -3.46 -2.02 8.71
C LYS A 250 -2.22 -2.84 8.98
N VAL A 251 -1.42 -2.41 9.94
CA VAL A 251 -0.13 -3.01 10.27
C VAL A 251 -0.19 -3.72 11.62
N TYR A 252 0.46 -4.88 11.70
CA TYR A 252 0.53 -5.75 12.86
C TYR A 252 1.99 -6.08 13.22
N TRP A 253 2.30 -6.24 14.50
CA TRP A 253 3.58 -6.72 15.00
C TRP A 253 3.64 -8.26 15.10
N ALA A 254 4.83 -8.77 15.38
CA ALA A 254 5.16 -10.20 15.54
C ALA A 254 4.23 -10.95 16.50
N GLY A 255 3.66 -10.29 17.50
CA GLY A 255 2.65 -10.86 18.40
C GLY A 255 1.26 -11.00 17.80
N GLY A 256 1.05 -10.62 16.53
CA GLY A 256 -0.26 -10.60 15.87
C GLY A 256 -1.19 -9.50 16.41
N VAL A 257 -0.64 -8.49 17.08
CA VAL A 257 -1.37 -7.31 17.57
C VAL A 257 -1.17 -6.13 16.61
N GLN A 258 -2.20 -5.30 16.48
CA GLN A 258 -2.11 -4.10 15.65
C GLN A 258 -1.05 -3.14 16.22
N VAL A 259 -0.28 -2.50 15.32
CA VAL A 259 0.71 -1.49 15.72
C VAL A 259 0.02 -0.30 16.35
N LEU A 260 0.43 0.05 17.55
CA LEU A 260 -0.09 1.15 18.34
C LEU A 260 1.06 2.06 18.82
N PRO A 261 0.79 3.30 19.25
CA PRO A 261 1.81 4.13 19.90
C PRO A 261 2.52 3.38 21.02
N PRO A 262 3.86 3.53 21.18
CA PRO A 262 4.72 4.54 20.54
C PRO A 262 5.24 4.16 19.14
N HIS A 263 4.84 3.00 18.60
CA HIS A 263 5.27 2.55 17.28
C HIS A 263 4.36 3.15 16.20
#